data_2c4ceaed8d02c052a9cd07c6a069a347
#
_entry.id   2c4ceaed8d02c052a9cd07c6a069a347
#
_cell.length_a   1.000
_cell.length_b   1.000
_cell.length_c   1.000
_cell.angle_alpha   90.00
_cell.angle_beta   90.00
_cell.angle_gamma   90.00
#
_symmetry.space_group_name_H-M   'P 1'
#
loop_
_entity.id
_entity.type
_entity.pdbx_description
1 polymer ?
#
loop_
_entity_poly.entity_id
_entity_poly.type
_entity_poly.pdbx_seq_one_letter_code
_entity_poly.pdbx_strand_id
1 'polypeptide(L)'
;MPSICRALLVATLTLPGLAGAQGSRLYAELDRRVEAVNPQVVSWRRDIHANPELGMQEVRTAALVAAHLRKLGIEVRTGVGGTGVVGILRGGRPGKVVALRADMDGLPVTEMVDLPFKSTVRTQYNGQEVGVMHACGHDNHVAILMGAAEVLAGMKAQLPGTVVFLFQPAEEGPGGAEPMIAAGAMDDPKVDAVFGLHVWPGPAGSIQVREGATMAASNAFRIKVRGRQTHGAVPWGGIDPIVTGAQIVTALQTVVSRQVNITEVPAIVTVAMFHGGVRNNIIPDTAMLEGTIRTFGDAQKRLVFAAVQRTAEQIALSAGATAEVVIDSGYPVTANDEPLTQRMLPTLERAVGASNVSRSPMNTGAEDFSYFQRKAPGVFVFLGVSPRTADPRTIAANHSPYFFADESALPNGVRVMSSLAIDYLTGATPRM
;
A
#
# COMPACT_ATOMS: atom_id res chain seq x y z
N MET A 1 -22.88 8.02 -74.65
CA MET A 1 -23.44 7.07 -73.68
C MET A 1 -22.49 7.01 -72.51
N PRO A 2 -22.85 7.55 -71.33
CA PRO A 2 -21.97 7.43 -70.15
C PRO A 2 -22.38 6.22 -69.29
N SER A 3 -21.37 5.40 -69.00
CA SER A 3 -21.47 4.25 -68.10
C SER A 3 -21.60 4.66 -66.65
N ILE A 4 -22.66 4.20 -66.01
CA ILE A 4 -22.90 4.41 -64.57
C ILE A 4 -22.22 3.28 -63.79
N CYS A 5 -21.10 3.60 -63.08
CA CYS A 5 -20.53 2.72 -62.06
C CYS A 5 -21.40 2.74 -60.78
N ARG A 6 -22.08 1.68 -60.46
CA ARG A 6 -22.75 1.49 -59.15
C ARG A 6 -21.72 1.02 -58.14
N ALA A 7 -21.40 1.88 -57.17
CA ALA A 7 -20.64 1.48 -55.98
C ALA A 7 -21.58 0.75 -55.01
N LEU A 8 -21.30 -0.52 -54.71
CA LEU A 8 -21.95 -1.26 -53.62
C LEU A 8 -21.38 -0.77 -52.28
N LEU A 9 -22.21 -0.10 -51.49
CA LEU A 9 -21.91 0.20 -50.10
C LEU A 9 -22.22 -1.07 -49.27
N VAL A 10 -21.19 -1.77 -48.79
CA VAL A 10 -21.35 -2.87 -47.84
C VAL A 10 -21.44 -2.23 -46.44
N ALA A 11 -22.65 -2.06 -45.93
CA ALA A 11 -22.87 -1.66 -44.54
C ALA A 11 -22.62 -2.87 -43.64
N THR A 12 -21.51 -2.83 -42.87
CA THR A 12 -21.26 -3.78 -41.80
C THR A 12 -22.18 -3.46 -40.62
N LEU A 13 -23.30 -4.16 -40.52
CA LEU A 13 -24.16 -4.14 -39.33
C LEU A 13 -23.42 -4.89 -38.19
N THR A 14 -22.81 -4.14 -37.28
CA THR A 14 -22.36 -4.70 -36.01
C THR A 14 -23.57 -4.88 -35.09
N LEU A 15 -24.00 -6.13 -34.90
CA LEU A 15 -25.08 -6.51 -34.00
C LEU A 15 -24.67 -6.27 -32.53
N PRO A 16 -25.36 -5.38 -31.79
CA PRO A 16 -25.01 -5.08 -30.37
C PRO A 16 -25.22 -6.28 -29.42
N GLY A 17 -25.93 -7.32 -29.82
CA GLY A 17 -26.20 -8.49 -28.99
C GLY A 17 -25.03 -9.46 -28.80
N LEU A 18 -24.07 -9.50 -29.72
CA LEU A 18 -22.93 -10.44 -29.61
C LEU A 18 -21.88 -10.02 -28.60
N ALA A 19 -21.64 -8.72 -28.45
CA ALA A 19 -20.68 -8.20 -27.48
C ALA A 19 -21.14 -8.38 -26.01
N GLY A 20 -22.42 -8.22 -25.74
CA GLY A 20 -23.01 -8.46 -24.41
C GLY A 20 -22.97 -9.94 -23.98
N ALA A 21 -23.25 -10.87 -24.91
CA ALA A 21 -23.19 -12.29 -24.64
C ALA A 21 -21.76 -12.81 -24.42
N GLN A 22 -20.77 -12.23 -25.10
CA GLN A 22 -19.35 -12.58 -24.90
C GLN A 22 -18.82 -12.08 -23.56
N GLY A 23 -19.18 -10.85 -23.14
CA GLY A 23 -18.84 -10.32 -21.82
C GLY A 23 -19.42 -11.18 -20.69
N SER A 24 -20.72 -11.55 -20.78
CA SER A 24 -21.36 -12.40 -19.78
C SER A 24 -20.69 -13.78 -19.63
N ARG A 25 -20.23 -14.39 -20.71
CA ARG A 25 -19.50 -15.68 -20.68
C ARG A 25 -18.11 -15.53 -20.04
N LEU A 26 -17.42 -14.44 -20.29
CA LEU A 26 -16.08 -14.17 -19.73
C LEU A 26 -16.15 -14.06 -18.20
N TYR A 27 -17.12 -13.33 -17.67
CA TYR A 27 -17.27 -13.17 -16.23
C TYR A 27 -17.82 -14.44 -15.55
N ALA A 28 -18.72 -15.18 -16.17
CA ALA A 28 -19.15 -16.47 -15.65
C ALA A 28 -17.98 -17.48 -15.56
N GLU A 29 -17.08 -17.46 -16.51
CA GLU A 29 -15.84 -18.26 -16.47
C GLU A 29 -14.90 -17.80 -15.35
N LEU A 30 -14.73 -16.48 -15.20
CA LEU A 30 -13.97 -15.90 -14.10
C LEU A 30 -14.50 -16.37 -12.74
N ASP A 31 -15.80 -16.20 -12.49
CA ASP A 31 -16.45 -16.56 -11.22
C ASP A 31 -16.27 -18.04 -10.90
N ARG A 32 -16.51 -18.91 -11.90
CA ARG A 32 -16.30 -20.35 -11.75
C ARG A 32 -14.87 -20.72 -11.38
N ARG A 33 -13.86 -20.03 -11.96
CA ARG A 33 -12.46 -20.26 -11.65
C ARG A 33 -12.06 -19.72 -10.27
N VAL A 34 -12.60 -18.58 -9.87
CA VAL A 34 -12.41 -18.03 -8.53
C VAL A 34 -12.92 -19.00 -7.46
N GLU A 35 -14.11 -19.53 -7.63
CA GLU A 35 -14.66 -20.54 -6.69
C GLU A 35 -13.83 -21.83 -6.68
N ALA A 36 -13.36 -22.28 -7.85
CA ALA A 36 -12.55 -23.49 -7.95
C ALA A 36 -11.17 -23.37 -7.27
N VAL A 37 -10.52 -22.20 -7.34
CA VAL A 37 -9.19 -21.98 -6.73
C VAL A 37 -9.27 -21.63 -5.24
N ASN A 38 -10.42 -21.19 -4.73
CA ASN A 38 -10.55 -20.67 -3.36
C ASN A 38 -10.04 -21.63 -2.26
N PRO A 39 -10.29 -22.96 -2.27
CA PRO A 39 -9.72 -23.84 -1.26
C PRO A 39 -8.19 -23.80 -1.23
N GLN A 40 -7.55 -23.62 -2.38
CA GLN A 40 -6.10 -23.52 -2.48
C GLN A 40 -5.60 -22.16 -1.99
N VAL A 41 -6.33 -21.06 -2.26
CA VAL A 41 -6.03 -19.73 -1.75
C VAL A 41 -6.05 -19.72 -0.23
N VAL A 42 -7.05 -20.32 0.40
CA VAL A 42 -7.13 -20.49 1.85
C VAL A 42 -5.92 -21.30 2.38
N SER A 43 -5.55 -22.37 1.68
CA SER A 43 -4.39 -23.18 2.07
C SER A 43 -3.08 -22.40 2.00
N TRP A 44 -2.85 -21.65 0.93
CA TRP A 44 -1.65 -20.78 0.81
C TRP A 44 -1.62 -19.70 1.90
N ARG A 45 -2.76 -19.02 2.11
CA ARG A 45 -2.87 -18.00 3.16
C ARG A 45 -2.48 -18.55 4.54
N ARG A 46 -3.01 -19.69 4.92
CA ARG A 46 -2.71 -20.33 6.21
C ARG A 46 -1.25 -20.79 6.33
N ASP A 47 -0.70 -21.32 5.25
CA ASP A 47 0.71 -21.73 5.20
C ASP A 47 1.67 -20.56 5.34
N ILE A 48 1.41 -19.46 4.65
CA ILE A 48 2.20 -18.22 4.74
C ILE A 48 2.04 -17.60 6.13
N HIS A 49 0.81 -17.54 6.66
CA HIS A 49 0.52 -17.00 7.99
C HIS A 49 1.26 -17.75 9.12
N ALA A 50 1.32 -19.08 9.02
CA ALA A 50 2.03 -19.90 10.00
C ALA A 50 3.56 -19.77 9.93
N ASN A 51 4.10 -19.26 8.81
CA ASN A 51 5.53 -19.16 8.54
C ASN A 51 5.92 -17.75 8.06
N PRO A 52 5.60 -16.68 8.80
CA PRO A 52 5.88 -15.31 8.39
C PRO A 52 7.38 -15.02 8.41
N GLU A 53 7.82 -14.18 7.48
CA GLU A 53 9.20 -13.73 7.34
C GLU A 53 9.24 -12.20 7.39
N LEU A 54 10.25 -11.63 8.05
CA LEU A 54 10.42 -10.17 8.10
C LEU A 54 10.87 -9.62 6.74
N GLY A 55 10.68 -8.33 6.55
CA GLY A 55 11.07 -7.62 5.34
C GLY A 55 12.52 -7.87 4.92
N MET A 56 12.75 -8.08 3.62
CA MET A 56 13.99 -8.53 2.98
C MET A 56 14.47 -9.93 3.39
N GLN A 57 13.65 -10.70 4.10
CA GLN A 57 13.94 -12.07 4.53
C GLN A 57 12.89 -13.08 4.03
N GLU A 58 11.99 -12.69 3.14
CA GLU A 58 10.84 -13.44 2.62
C GLU A 58 11.26 -14.55 1.62
N VAL A 59 12.31 -15.31 1.98
CA VAL A 59 12.93 -16.31 1.09
C VAL A 59 12.00 -17.48 0.80
N ARG A 60 11.33 -17.99 1.84
CA ARG A 60 10.38 -19.10 1.74
C ARG A 60 9.14 -18.69 0.97
N THR A 61 8.57 -17.55 1.30
CA THR A 61 7.37 -16.99 0.63
C THR A 61 7.66 -16.72 -0.84
N ALA A 62 8.78 -16.09 -1.16
CA ALA A 62 9.22 -15.84 -2.54
C ALA A 62 9.43 -17.15 -3.33
N ALA A 63 10.00 -18.17 -2.71
CA ALA A 63 10.18 -19.49 -3.33
C ALA A 63 8.84 -20.17 -3.62
N LEU A 64 7.88 -20.14 -2.67
CA LEU A 64 6.52 -20.64 -2.85
C LEU A 64 5.81 -19.97 -4.03
N VAL A 65 5.83 -18.65 -4.08
CA VAL A 65 5.26 -17.85 -5.17
C VAL A 65 5.91 -18.20 -6.50
N ALA A 66 7.23 -18.19 -6.58
CA ALA A 66 7.96 -18.48 -7.82
C ALA A 66 7.68 -19.90 -8.35
N ALA A 67 7.59 -20.89 -7.45
CA ALA A 67 7.25 -22.27 -7.81
C ALA A 67 5.82 -22.36 -8.38
N HIS A 68 4.85 -21.70 -7.75
CA HIS A 68 3.47 -21.65 -8.22
C HIS A 68 3.36 -21.01 -9.60
N LEU A 69 3.95 -19.82 -9.80
CA LEU A 69 3.90 -19.14 -11.08
C LEU A 69 4.54 -19.95 -12.21
N ARG A 70 5.69 -20.60 -11.96
CA ARG A 70 6.33 -21.50 -12.94
C ARG A 70 5.45 -22.69 -13.31
N LYS A 71 4.76 -23.29 -12.33
CA LYS A 71 3.80 -24.38 -12.58
C LYS A 71 2.67 -23.96 -13.50
N LEU A 72 2.25 -22.69 -13.47
CA LEU A 72 1.24 -22.11 -14.37
C LEU A 72 1.80 -21.75 -15.76
N GLY A 73 3.07 -21.96 -16.02
CA GLY A 73 3.73 -21.55 -17.27
C GLY A 73 3.88 -20.05 -17.42
N ILE A 74 3.95 -19.32 -16.31
CA ILE A 74 4.23 -17.88 -16.24
C ILE A 74 5.75 -17.70 -16.24
N GLU A 75 6.26 -16.74 -17.01
CA GLU A 75 7.67 -16.32 -16.97
C GLU A 75 7.98 -15.70 -15.61
N VAL A 76 9.05 -16.13 -14.92
CA VAL A 76 9.33 -15.72 -13.54
C VAL A 76 10.74 -15.18 -13.39
N ARG A 77 10.86 -13.99 -12.83
CA ARG A 77 12.09 -13.37 -12.35
C ARG A 77 12.06 -13.34 -10.81
N THR A 78 13.12 -13.80 -10.17
CA THR A 78 13.29 -13.82 -8.70
C THR A 78 14.45 -12.92 -8.29
N GLY A 79 14.48 -12.51 -7.02
CA GLY A 79 15.54 -11.63 -6.50
C GLY A 79 15.41 -10.18 -7.02
N VAL A 80 14.21 -9.76 -7.41
CA VAL A 80 13.96 -8.43 -7.94
C VAL A 80 13.78 -7.44 -6.79
N GLY A 81 14.77 -6.59 -6.57
CA GLY A 81 14.77 -5.63 -5.46
C GLY A 81 14.92 -6.27 -4.07
N GLY A 82 15.65 -7.40 -3.98
CA GLY A 82 15.80 -8.20 -2.76
C GLY A 82 15.17 -9.58 -2.93
N THR A 83 14.18 -9.93 -2.13
CA THR A 83 13.44 -11.20 -2.22
C THR A 83 12.26 -11.14 -3.19
N GLY A 84 12.02 -10.01 -3.88
CA GLY A 84 10.89 -9.81 -4.75
C GLY A 84 10.79 -10.79 -5.92
N VAL A 85 9.55 -11.08 -6.34
CA VAL A 85 9.24 -11.98 -7.46
C VAL A 85 8.37 -11.24 -8.47
N VAL A 86 8.75 -11.33 -9.75
CA VAL A 86 7.97 -10.79 -10.88
C VAL A 86 7.54 -11.94 -11.78
N GLY A 87 6.22 -12.06 -11.99
CA GLY A 87 5.63 -13.00 -12.94
C GLY A 87 5.11 -12.26 -14.17
N ILE A 88 5.33 -12.80 -15.39
CA ILE A 88 4.88 -12.19 -16.64
C ILE A 88 4.00 -13.17 -17.40
N LEU A 89 2.72 -12.91 -17.44
CA LEU A 89 1.72 -13.69 -18.18
C LEU A 89 1.37 -12.96 -19.48
N ARG A 90 1.88 -13.44 -20.59
CA ARG A 90 1.53 -12.91 -21.94
C ARG A 90 0.21 -13.53 -22.39
N GLY A 91 -0.79 -12.70 -22.65
CA GLY A 91 -2.10 -13.12 -23.16
C GLY A 91 -2.08 -13.68 -24.57
N GLY A 92 -3.25 -14.08 -25.07
CA GLY A 92 -3.39 -14.67 -26.40
C GLY A 92 -3.24 -13.70 -27.58
N ARG A 93 -3.23 -12.40 -27.32
CA ARG A 93 -3.12 -11.33 -28.33
C ARG A 93 -2.27 -10.17 -27.79
N PRO A 94 -1.56 -9.41 -28.63
CA PRO A 94 -0.90 -8.17 -28.22
C PRO A 94 -1.91 -7.18 -27.62
N GLY A 95 -1.45 -6.36 -26.68
CA GLY A 95 -2.27 -5.35 -26.01
C GLY A 95 -1.49 -4.59 -24.95
N LYS A 96 -2.21 -3.94 -24.05
CA LYS A 96 -1.66 -3.21 -22.92
C LYS A 96 -0.98 -4.13 -21.91
N VAL A 97 -0.21 -3.52 -21.02
CA VAL A 97 0.45 -4.21 -19.90
C VAL A 97 -0.13 -3.69 -18.59
N VAL A 98 -0.66 -4.58 -17.77
CA VAL A 98 -1.18 -4.25 -16.45
C VAL A 98 -0.39 -4.99 -15.37
N ALA A 99 -0.04 -4.29 -14.29
CA ALA A 99 0.58 -4.90 -13.13
C ALA A 99 -0.43 -5.09 -11.99
N LEU A 100 -0.30 -6.20 -11.27
CA LEU A 100 -1.02 -6.50 -10.04
C LEU A 100 0.02 -6.71 -8.94
N ARG A 101 -0.13 -6.06 -7.77
CA ARG A 101 0.84 -6.08 -6.68
C ARG A 101 0.28 -6.73 -5.42
N ALA A 102 1.11 -7.51 -4.76
CA ALA A 102 0.98 -7.95 -3.37
C ALA A 102 2.32 -7.81 -2.65
N ASP A 103 2.30 -7.33 -1.43
CA ASP A 103 3.42 -7.35 -0.49
C ASP A 103 3.52 -8.72 0.22
N MET A 104 4.71 -9.05 0.78
CA MET A 104 4.98 -10.39 1.28
C MET A 104 5.44 -10.44 2.75
N ASP A 105 5.86 -9.32 3.32
CA ASP A 105 6.55 -9.30 4.60
C ASP A 105 5.62 -9.41 5.81
N GLY A 106 6.17 -9.97 6.89
CA GLY A 106 5.59 -10.00 8.22
C GLY A 106 6.21 -8.95 9.14
N LEU A 107 5.60 -8.76 10.29
CA LEU A 107 5.97 -7.79 11.31
C LEU A 107 6.56 -8.44 12.56
N PRO A 108 7.45 -7.75 13.31
CA PRO A 108 8.00 -8.23 14.59
C PRO A 108 6.95 -8.15 15.72
N VAL A 109 5.85 -8.87 15.56
CA VAL A 109 4.69 -8.91 16.47
C VAL A 109 4.48 -10.35 16.93
N THR A 110 4.30 -10.56 18.23
CA THR A 110 3.90 -11.86 18.78
C THR A 110 2.40 -12.02 18.64
N GLU A 111 1.96 -12.99 17.85
CA GLU A 111 0.54 -13.25 17.62
C GLU A 111 -0.19 -13.71 18.88
N MET A 112 -1.35 -13.13 19.15
CA MET A 112 -2.20 -13.43 20.29
C MET A 112 -3.58 -14.00 19.91
N VAL A 113 -3.86 -14.13 18.61
CA VAL A 113 -5.10 -14.78 18.13
C VAL A 113 -4.99 -16.28 18.31
N ASP A 114 -6.06 -16.93 18.73
CA ASP A 114 -6.13 -18.40 18.85
C ASP A 114 -6.61 -19.01 17.53
N LEU A 115 -5.66 -19.38 16.68
CA LEU A 115 -5.90 -19.96 15.36
C LEU A 115 -5.15 -21.29 15.22
N PRO A 116 -5.72 -22.27 14.48
CA PRO A 116 -5.02 -23.55 14.22
C PRO A 116 -3.72 -23.39 13.43
N PHE A 117 -3.56 -22.27 12.71
CA PHE A 117 -2.38 -21.93 11.92
C PHE A 117 -1.66 -20.68 12.45
N LYS A 118 -1.84 -20.38 13.72
CA LYS A 118 -1.17 -19.28 14.44
C LYS A 118 0.34 -19.36 14.24
N SER A 119 0.97 -18.21 14.00
CA SER A 119 2.43 -18.13 13.95
C SER A 119 3.07 -18.40 15.32
N THR A 120 4.06 -19.26 15.31
CA THR A 120 4.98 -19.51 16.46
C THR A 120 6.41 -19.10 16.13
N VAL A 121 6.63 -18.44 14.98
CA VAL A 121 7.93 -18.00 14.52
C VAL A 121 8.50 -16.95 15.46
N ARG A 122 9.77 -17.08 15.81
CA ARG A 122 10.54 -16.13 16.60
C ARG A 122 11.85 -15.82 15.90
N THR A 123 12.31 -14.59 16.03
CA THR A 123 13.57 -14.13 15.44
C THR A 123 14.22 -13.04 16.28
N GLN A 124 15.46 -12.68 15.93
CA GLN A 124 16.13 -11.52 16.51
C GLN A 124 15.80 -10.27 15.69
N TYR A 125 15.29 -9.24 16.35
CA TYR A 125 15.00 -7.93 15.74
C TYR A 125 15.48 -6.82 16.68
N ASN A 126 16.36 -5.93 16.19
CA ASN A 126 16.96 -4.85 16.98
C ASN A 126 17.58 -5.34 18.32
N GLY A 127 18.23 -6.50 18.30
CA GLY A 127 18.90 -7.07 19.48
C GLY A 127 17.96 -7.72 20.52
N GLN A 128 16.69 -7.91 20.19
CA GLN A 128 15.69 -8.56 21.04
C GLN A 128 15.06 -9.75 20.32
N GLU A 129 14.71 -10.79 21.07
CA GLU A 129 13.90 -11.88 20.55
C GLU A 129 12.43 -11.46 20.49
N VAL A 130 11.86 -11.54 19.31
CA VAL A 130 10.46 -11.16 19.02
C VAL A 130 9.71 -12.29 18.31
N GLY A 131 8.39 -12.33 18.46
CA GLY A 131 7.54 -13.14 17.58
C GLY A 131 7.43 -12.47 16.21
N VAL A 132 7.08 -13.24 15.18
CA VAL A 132 6.78 -12.71 13.86
C VAL A 132 5.36 -13.09 13.47
N MET A 133 4.60 -12.12 12.92
CA MET A 133 3.21 -12.30 12.54
C MET A 133 2.89 -11.49 11.27
N HIS A 134 2.02 -12.02 10.41
CA HIS A 134 1.37 -11.20 9.37
C HIS A 134 0.29 -10.30 9.99
N ALA A 135 0.72 -9.37 10.86
CA ALA A 135 -0.19 -8.47 11.57
C ALA A 135 -0.79 -7.36 10.68
N CYS A 136 -0.29 -7.20 9.46
CA CYS A 136 -0.88 -6.34 8.43
C CYS A 136 -1.69 -7.11 7.38
N GLY A 137 -1.59 -8.45 7.37
CA GLY A 137 -2.40 -9.30 6.51
C GLY A 137 -1.81 -9.57 5.12
N HIS A 138 -0.49 -9.39 4.93
CA HIS A 138 0.18 -9.62 3.65
C HIS A 138 0.11 -11.08 3.19
N ASP A 139 -0.05 -12.03 4.10
CA ASP A 139 -0.39 -13.43 3.80
C ASP A 139 -1.66 -13.55 2.93
N ASN A 140 -2.68 -12.70 3.18
CA ASN A 140 -3.88 -12.64 2.37
C ASN A 140 -3.57 -12.05 0.99
N HIS A 141 -2.76 -10.99 0.91
CA HIS A 141 -2.40 -10.34 -0.35
C HIS A 141 -1.66 -11.30 -1.27
N VAL A 142 -0.65 -12.01 -0.76
CA VAL A 142 0.10 -13.02 -1.52
C VAL A 142 -0.84 -14.13 -2.00
N ALA A 143 -1.67 -14.69 -1.13
CA ALA A 143 -2.59 -15.77 -1.50
C ALA A 143 -3.63 -15.32 -2.53
N ILE A 144 -4.19 -14.11 -2.40
CA ILE A 144 -5.11 -13.51 -3.36
C ILE A 144 -4.42 -13.35 -4.73
N LEU A 145 -3.19 -12.83 -4.77
CA LEU A 145 -2.50 -12.61 -6.04
C LEU A 145 -2.04 -13.92 -6.69
N MET A 146 -1.66 -14.93 -5.90
CA MET A 146 -1.43 -16.30 -6.41
C MET A 146 -2.69 -16.89 -7.03
N GLY A 147 -3.85 -16.73 -6.36
CA GLY A 147 -5.15 -17.14 -6.89
C GLY A 147 -5.54 -16.39 -8.18
N ALA A 148 -5.32 -15.09 -8.22
CA ALA A 148 -5.54 -14.29 -9.41
C ALA A 148 -4.63 -14.73 -10.57
N ALA A 149 -3.37 -15.08 -10.29
CA ALA A 149 -2.46 -15.62 -11.30
C ALA A 149 -2.96 -16.95 -11.90
N GLU A 150 -3.49 -17.85 -11.07
CA GLU A 150 -4.07 -19.12 -11.53
C GLU A 150 -5.32 -18.91 -12.38
N VAL A 151 -6.22 -18.03 -11.94
CA VAL A 151 -7.43 -17.67 -12.70
C VAL A 151 -7.07 -17.09 -14.05
N LEU A 152 -6.18 -16.08 -14.08
CA LEU A 152 -5.79 -15.37 -15.31
C LEU A 152 -4.97 -16.27 -16.26
N ALA A 153 -4.12 -17.14 -15.74
CA ALA A 153 -3.40 -18.14 -16.55
C ALA A 153 -4.37 -19.10 -17.24
N GLY A 154 -5.39 -19.57 -16.52
CA GLY A 154 -6.45 -20.41 -17.09
C GLY A 154 -7.33 -19.71 -18.15
N MET A 155 -7.32 -18.38 -18.17
CA MET A 155 -8.05 -17.54 -19.15
C MET A 155 -7.12 -16.89 -20.19
N LYS A 156 -5.83 -17.24 -20.23
CA LYS A 156 -4.77 -16.62 -21.03
C LYS A 156 -5.16 -16.39 -22.48
N ALA A 157 -5.78 -17.38 -23.13
CA ALA A 157 -6.19 -17.30 -24.55
C ALA A 157 -7.23 -16.19 -24.82
N GLN A 158 -7.99 -15.79 -23.82
CA GLN A 158 -9.04 -14.77 -23.91
C GLN A 158 -8.51 -13.36 -23.62
N LEU A 159 -7.33 -13.24 -23.03
CA LEU A 159 -6.75 -11.96 -22.59
C LEU A 159 -5.96 -11.30 -23.74
N PRO A 160 -6.22 -10.04 -24.09
CA PRO A 160 -5.27 -9.24 -24.86
C PRO A 160 -4.20 -8.68 -23.92
N GLY A 161 -2.98 -8.48 -24.44
CA GLY A 161 -1.91 -7.84 -23.67
C GLY A 161 -1.21 -8.75 -22.66
N THR A 162 -0.69 -8.15 -21.60
CA THR A 162 0.18 -8.84 -20.63
C THR A 162 -0.21 -8.47 -19.20
N VAL A 163 -0.20 -9.45 -18.30
CA VAL A 163 -0.33 -9.22 -16.84
C VAL A 163 1.03 -9.44 -16.19
N VAL A 164 1.48 -8.45 -15.43
CA VAL A 164 2.69 -8.51 -14.59
C VAL A 164 2.25 -8.69 -13.14
N PHE A 165 2.72 -9.74 -12.50
CA PHE A 165 2.47 -10.00 -11.07
C PHE A 165 3.70 -9.52 -10.29
N LEU A 166 3.51 -8.59 -9.37
CA LEU A 166 4.55 -8.01 -8.52
C LEU A 166 4.33 -8.53 -7.09
N PHE A 167 5.16 -9.48 -6.67
CA PHE A 167 5.21 -9.91 -5.28
C PHE A 167 6.36 -9.17 -4.62
N GLN A 168 6.02 -8.19 -3.80
CA GLN A 168 6.93 -7.19 -3.29
C GLN A 168 7.40 -7.54 -1.88
N PRO A 169 8.70 -7.44 -1.57
CA PRO A 169 9.22 -7.55 -0.21
C PRO A 169 9.08 -6.26 0.58
N ALA A 170 9.20 -6.35 1.91
CA ALA A 170 9.58 -5.27 2.83
C ALA A 170 8.77 -3.98 2.72
N GLU A 171 7.45 -4.06 2.59
CA GLU A 171 6.58 -2.88 2.63
C GLU A 171 6.68 -2.16 3.98
N GLU A 172 6.71 -2.91 5.08
CA GLU A 172 6.62 -2.44 6.47
C GLU A 172 7.94 -1.91 7.07
N GLY A 173 8.95 -1.74 6.26
CA GLY A 173 10.26 -1.43 6.81
C GLY A 173 11.14 -0.61 5.87
N PRO A 174 12.19 -1.21 5.29
CA PRO A 174 13.12 -0.49 4.43
C PRO A 174 12.53 -0.06 3.09
N GLY A 175 11.34 -0.57 2.73
CA GLY A 175 10.68 -0.31 1.45
C GLY A 175 11.21 -1.20 0.31
N GLY A 176 10.32 -1.97 -0.31
CA GLY A 176 10.67 -2.88 -1.40
C GLY A 176 10.24 -2.42 -2.78
N ALA A 177 9.26 -1.52 -2.86
CA ALA A 177 8.74 -1.03 -4.15
C ALA A 177 9.81 -0.29 -4.96
N GLU A 178 10.54 0.65 -4.36
CA GLU A 178 11.56 1.43 -5.05
C GLU A 178 12.75 0.56 -5.54
N PRO A 179 13.32 -0.36 -4.72
CA PRO A 179 14.29 -1.35 -5.20
C PRO A 179 13.79 -2.24 -6.33
N MET A 180 12.52 -2.70 -6.29
CA MET A 180 11.93 -3.48 -7.39
C MET A 180 11.84 -2.67 -8.67
N ILE A 181 11.43 -1.42 -8.60
CA ILE A 181 11.38 -0.49 -9.74
C ILE A 181 12.78 -0.26 -10.30
N ALA A 182 13.77 -0.01 -9.45
CA ALA A 182 15.16 0.15 -9.85
C ALA A 182 15.73 -1.10 -10.54
N ALA A 183 15.24 -2.29 -10.18
CA ALA A 183 15.56 -3.57 -10.81
C ALA A 183 14.72 -3.85 -12.08
N GLY A 184 13.95 -2.87 -12.58
CA GLY A 184 13.20 -2.97 -13.84
C GLY A 184 11.89 -3.75 -13.75
N ALA A 185 11.26 -3.83 -12.57
CA ALA A 185 9.99 -4.55 -12.40
C ALA A 185 8.82 -3.93 -13.18
N MET A 186 8.91 -2.64 -13.52
CA MET A 186 7.89 -1.88 -14.25
C MET A 186 8.26 -1.56 -15.72
N ASP A 187 9.46 -1.96 -16.16
CA ASP A 187 10.00 -1.51 -17.43
C ASP A 187 10.08 -2.61 -18.51
N ASP A 188 10.17 -3.87 -18.09
CA ASP A 188 10.23 -5.02 -19.02
C ASP A 188 9.28 -6.14 -18.60
N PRO A 189 8.07 -6.17 -19.22
CA PRO A 189 7.50 -5.19 -20.15
C PRO A 189 7.10 -3.88 -19.44
N LYS A 190 7.12 -2.76 -20.19
CA LYS A 190 6.69 -1.46 -19.66
C LYS A 190 5.23 -1.52 -19.23
N VAL A 191 4.96 -1.25 -17.97
CA VAL A 191 3.62 -1.29 -17.37
C VAL A 191 2.83 -0.02 -17.71
N ASP A 192 1.59 -0.18 -18.18
CA ASP A 192 0.67 0.91 -18.53
C ASP A 192 -0.24 1.31 -17.37
N ALA A 193 -0.55 0.39 -16.44
CA ALA A 193 -1.32 0.64 -15.23
C ALA A 193 -0.98 -0.38 -14.15
N VAL A 194 -1.14 -0.01 -12.88
CA VAL A 194 -0.89 -0.89 -11.73
C VAL A 194 -2.05 -0.90 -10.76
N PHE A 195 -2.40 -2.09 -10.25
CA PHE A 195 -3.42 -2.27 -9.23
C PHE A 195 -2.85 -2.96 -7.99
N GLY A 196 -3.21 -2.45 -6.82
CA GLY A 196 -2.90 -3.04 -5.52
C GLY A 196 -4.17 -3.22 -4.70
N LEU A 197 -4.16 -4.21 -3.81
CA LEU A 197 -5.22 -4.48 -2.86
C LEU A 197 -4.60 -4.65 -1.48
N HIS A 198 -5.18 -4.02 -0.47
CA HIS A 198 -4.79 -4.21 0.92
C HIS A 198 -6.00 -4.66 1.75
N VAL A 199 -5.81 -5.65 2.61
CA VAL A 199 -6.85 -6.07 3.56
C VAL A 199 -6.95 -5.07 4.71
N TRP A 200 -8.18 -4.69 5.07
CA TRP A 200 -8.42 -3.63 6.06
C TRP A 200 -9.59 -4.01 6.97
N PRO A 201 -9.62 -3.52 8.22
CA PRO A 201 -10.80 -3.65 9.06
C PRO A 201 -12.05 -3.10 8.36
N GLY A 202 -13.06 -3.95 8.24
CA GLY A 202 -14.32 -3.65 7.56
C GLY A 202 -15.07 -4.94 7.20
N PRO A 203 -16.34 -4.87 6.82
CA PRO A 203 -17.15 -6.06 6.54
C PRO A 203 -16.50 -6.97 5.50
N ALA A 204 -16.32 -8.26 5.83
CA ALA A 204 -15.65 -9.23 4.98
C ALA A 204 -16.20 -9.21 3.54
N GLY A 205 -15.30 -9.08 2.56
CA GLY A 205 -15.59 -9.02 1.13
C GLY A 205 -16.10 -7.68 0.60
N SER A 206 -16.19 -6.63 1.43
CA SER A 206 -16.46 -5.26 0.95
C SER A 206 -15.20 -4.62 0.35
N ILE A 207 -15.40 -3.67 -0.55
CA ILE A 207 -14.31 -2.87 -1.14
C ILE A 207 -14.48 -1.40 -0.76
N GLN A 208 -13.39 -0.79 -0.35
CA GLN A 208 -13.31 0.66 -0.21
C GLN A 208 -12.28 1.21 -1.19
N VAL A 209 -12.65 2.26 -1.90
CA VAL A 209 -11.80 2.92 -2.90
C VAL A 209 -12.11 4.41 -2.91
N ARG A 210 -11.13 5.23 -3.25
CA ARG A 210 -11.31 6.66 -3.49
C ARG A 210 -10.39 7.15 -4.60
N GLU A 211 -10.77 8.20 -5.26
CA GLU A 211 -9.95 8.95 -6.20
C GLU A 211 -8.97 9.85 -5.45
N GLY A 212 -7.81 10.09 -6.05
CA GLY A 212 -6.78 10.97 -5.51
C GLY A 212 -6.11 10.43 -4.25
N ALA A 213 -5.69 11.31 -3.37
CA ALA A 213 -4.93 10.96 -2.17
C ALA A 213 -5.68 9.98 -1.27
N THR A 214 -5.13 8.79 -1.09
CA THR A 214 -5.72 7.65 -0.38
C THR A 214 -4.99 7.40 0.94
N MET A 215 -3.65 7.32 0.93
CA MET A 215 -2.83 7.21 2.13
C MET A 215 -1.76 8.31 2.16
N ALA A 216 -1.35 8.70 3.38
CA ALA A 216 -0.44 9.81 3.58
C ALA A 216 0.98 9.52 3.11
N ALA A 217 1.73 10.57 2.75
CA ALA A 217 3.18 10.49 2.72
C ALA A 217 3.73 10.31 4.14
N SER A 218 4.75 9.47 4.30
CA SER A 218 5.46 9.25 5.56
C SER A 218 6.78 10.00 5.52
N ASN A 219 7.01 10.86 6.52
CA ASN A 219 8.29 11.57 6.64
C ASN A 219 8.70 11.58 8.12
N ALA A 220 9.99 11.46 8.38
CA ALA A 220 10.56 11.61 9.71
C ALA A 220 11.27 12.96 9.85
N PHE A 221 11.33 13.49 11.07
CA PHE A 221 12.16 14.65 11.34
C PHE A 221 12.96 14.48 12.63
N ARG A 222 14.12 15.14 12.67
CA ARG A 222 14.98 15.24 13.83
C ARG A 222 15.36 16.69 14.02
N ILE A 223 15.25 17.19 15.26
CA ILE A 223 15.62 18.54 15.63
C ILE A 223 16.65 18.45 16.76
N LYS A 224 17.88 18.93 16.53
CA LYS A 224 18.93 19.03 17.52
C LYS A 224 19.02 20.47 18.01
N VAL A 225 18.59 20.69 19.25
CA VAL A 225 18.68 21.99 19.91
C VAL A 225 20.03 22.08 20.62
N ARG A 226 20.84 23.09 20.29
CA ARG A 226 22.12 23.35 20.92
C ARG A 226 22.03 24.60 21.79
N GLY A 227 22.28 24.42 23.06
CA GLY A 227 22.40 25.48 24.06
C GLY A 227 23.82 25.61 24.61
N ARG A 228 23.92 25.92 25.89
CA ARG A 228 25.16 25.97 26.61
C ARG A 228 24.99 25.44 28.03
N GLN A 229 25.75 24.40 28.36
CA GLN A 229 25.73 23.73 29.66
C GLN A 229 26.05 24.67 30.80
N THR A 230 25.35 24.50 31.94
CA THR A 230 25.59 25.21 33.18
C THR A 230 25.05 24.43 34.37
N HIS A 231 25.39 24.93 35.59
CA HIS A 231 24.84 24.40 36.82
C HIS A 231 23.32 24.71 36.90
N GLY A 232 22.49 23.73 37.30
CA GLY A 232 21.03 23.90 37.36
C GLY A 232 20.54 25.02 38.28
N ALA A 233 21.32 25.41 39.30
CA ALA A 233 21.04 26.55 40.18
C ALA A 233 21.52 27.90 39.61
N VAL A 234 22.22 27.91 38.44
CA VAL A 234 22.79 29.12 37.81
C VAL A 234 22.33 29.15 36.32
N PRO A 235 21.04 29.12 36.04
CA PRO A 235 20.53 28.97 34.65
C PRO A 235 20.94 30.16 33.76
N TRP A 236 21.10 31.37 34.30
CA TRP A 236 21.55 32.54 33.55
C TRP A 236 23.02 32.43 33.08
N GLY A 237 23.78 31.47 33.57
CA GLY A 237 25.15 31.18 33.14
C GLY A 237 25.21 30.33 31.87
N GLY A 238 24.07 29.77 31.38
CA GLY A 238 23.96 28.90 30.23
C GLY A 238 22.90 29.33 29.23
N ILE A 239 22.52 28.38 28.37
CA ILE A 239 21.38 28.46 27.45
C ILE A 239 20.69 27.08 27.53
N ASP A 240 19.48 27.02 28.01
CA ASP A 240 18.79 25.78 28.31
C ASP A 240 18.12 25.18 27.06
N PRO A 241 18.68 24.09 26.50
CA PRO A 241 18.10 23.45 25.33
C PRO A 241 16.84 22.63 25.65
N ILE A 242 16.61 22.24 26.93
CA ILE A 242 15.41 21.49 27.33
C ILE A 242 14.20 22.43 27.34
N VAL A 243 14.31 23.59 27.97
CA VAL A 243 13.24 24.60 27.95
C VAL A 243 12.96 25.06 26.52
N THR A 244 14.00 25.32 25.73
CA THR A 244 13.88 25.69 24.32
C THR A 244 13.19 24.59 23.51
N GLY A 245 13.58 23.32 23.71
CA GLY A 245 12.96 22.16 23.05
C GLY A 245 11.47 22.02 23.42
N ALA A 246 11.10 22.21 24.69
CA ALA A 246 9.71 22.17 25.11
C ALA A 246 8.86 23.28 24.45
N GLN A 247 9.41 24.49 24.27
CA GLN A 247 8.77 25.56 23.50
C GLN A 247 8.60 25.19 22.03
N ILE A 248 9.60 24.55 21.41
CA ILE A 248 9.51 24.04 20.04
C ILE A 248 8.38 23.01 19.94
N VAL A 249 8.29 22.02 20.84
CA VAL A 249 7.20 21.01 20.86
C VAL A 249 5.83 21.69 20.85
N THR A 250 5.63 22.66 21.73
CA THR A 250 4.37 23.40 21.84
C THR A 250 4.07 24.22 20.58
N ALA A 251 5.07 24.93 20.04
CA ALA A 251 4.91 25.75 18.86
C ALA A 251 4.65 24.93 17.58
N LEU A 252 5.26 23.75 17.45
CA LEU A 252 5.02 22.86 16.31
C LEU A 252 3.54 22.44 16.18
N GLN A 253 2.78 22.41 17.29
CA GLN A 253 1.32 22.13 17.22
C GLN A 253 0.57 23.20 16.44
N THR A 254 1.13 24.42 16.36
CA THR A 254 0.51 25.53 15.60
C THR A 254 0.70 25.38 14.09
N VAL A 255 1.64 24.58 13.62
CA VAL A 255 1.84 24.33 12.20
C VAL A 255 0.56 23.76 11.58
N VAL A 256 0.02 22.68 12.14
CA VAL A 256 -1.23 22.08 11.65
C VAL A 256 -2.44 22.96 11.97
N SER A 257 -2.55 23.44 13.22
CA SER A 257 -3.76 24.13 13.68
C SER A 257 -3.92 25.56 13.16
N ARG A 258 -2.86 26.20 12.60
CA ARG A 258 -2.87 27.62 12.19
C ARG A 258 -2.30 27.89 10.78
N GLN A 259 -1.57 26.95 10.17
CA GLN A 259 -0.87 27.18 8.90
C GLN A 259 -1.32 26.22 7.80
N VAL A 260 -1.99 25.13 8.14
CA VAL A 260 -2.56 24.17 7.18
C VAL A 260 -4.06 24.37 7.04
N ASN A 261 -4.57 24.40 5.80
CA ASN A 261 -6.02 24.34 5.57
C ASN A 261 -6.52 22.89 5.73
N ILE A 262 -6.88 22.53 6.96
CA ILE A 262 -7.36 21.18 7.31
C ILE A 262 -8.73 20.85 6.70
N THR A 263 -9.44 21.82 6.13
CA THR A 263 -10.72 21.57 5.45
C THR A 263 -10.53 21.01 4.04
N GLU A 264 -9.36 21.22 3.44
CA GLU A 264 -9.00 20.62 2.14
C GLU A 264 -8.42 19.22 2.33
N VAL A 265 -7.29 19.14 3.05
CA VAL A 265 -6.60 17.87 3.33
C VAL A 265 -5.97 17.92 4.73
N PRO A 266 -6.04 16.83 5.50
CA PRO A 266 -5.42 16.78 6.82
C PRO A 266 -3.89 16.79 6.75
N ALA A 267 -3.23 17.19 7.85
CA ALA A 267 -1.80 16.97 8.07
C ALA A 267 -1.57 16.56 9.52
N ILE A 268 -0.46 15.88 9.78
CA ILE A 268 -0.04 15.48 11.12
C ILE A 268 1.42 15.89 11.30
N VAL A 269 1.72 16.53 12.45
CA VAL A 269 3.08 16.77 12.93
C VAL A 269 3.12 16.29 14.38
N THR A 270 3.90 15.24 14.63
CA THR A 270 4.01 14.63 15.96
C THR A 270 5.46 14.62 16.40
N VAL A 271 5.76 15.19 17.56
CA VAL A 271 7.03 14.93 18.27
C VAL A 271 6.81 13.70 19.14
N ALA A 272 7.52 12.62 18.84
CA ALA A 272 7.37 11.33 19.52
C ALA A 272 8.46 11.05 20.54
N MET A 273 9.63 11.67 20.39
CA MET A 273 10.78 11.49 21.28
C MET A 273 11.38 12.83 21.65
N PHE A 274 11.76 12.97 22.93
CA PHE A 274 12.45 14.13 23.46
C PHE A 274 13.49 13.65 24.47
N HIS A 275 14.77 13.85 24.16
CA HIS A 275 15.91 13.45 24.98
C HIS A 275 16.81 14.65 25.33
N GLY A 276 17.18 14.77 26.59
CA GLY A 276 18.10 15.81 27.06
C GLY A 276 18.48 15.64 28.51
N GLY A 277 19.73 16.00 28.85
CA GLY A 277 20.25 15.93 30.20
C GLY A 277 20.62 14.53 30.69
N VAL A 278 21.52 14.50 31.68
CA VAL A 278 22.01 13.25 32.30
C VAL A 278 21.93 13.29 33.83
N ARG A 279 21.72 14.47 34.41
CA ARG A 279 21.67 14.69 35.86
C ARG A 279 20.76 15.88 36.19
N ASN A 280 20.03 15.79 37.31
CA ASN A 280 19.01 16.76 37.73
C ASN A 280 19.53 18.18 38.05
N ASN A 281 20.82 18.35 38.32
CA ASN A 281 21.42 19.63 38.65
C ASN A 281 22.38 20.18 37.56
N ILE A 282 22.27 19.65 36.33
CA ILE A 282 23.04 20.09 35.17
C ILE A 282 22.08 20.43 34.03
N ILE A 283 22.08 21.67 33.57
CA ILE A 283 21.48 22.06 32.31
C ILE A 283 22.43 21.54 31.21
N PRO A 284 21.95 20.66 30.27
CA PRO A 284 22.84 20.13 29.23
C PRO A 284 23.19 21.17 28.17
N ASP A 285 24.09 20.82 27.27
CA ASP A 285 24.41 21.62 26.09
C ASP A 285 23.54 21.29 24.88
N THR A 286 22.86 20.15 24.89
CA THR A 286 22.03 19.68 23.78
C THR A 286 20.72 18.98 24.25
N ALA A 287 19.70 19.13 23.44
CA ALA A 287 18.49 18.30 23.48
C ALA A 287 18.12 17.82 22.07
N MET A 288 17.48 16.66 21.96
CA MET A 288 17.08 16.03 20.72
C MET A 288 15.58 15.79 20.72
N LEU A 289 14.92 16.19 19.63
CA LEU A 289 13.52 15.89 19.36
C LEU A 289 13.45 15.08 18.07
N GLU A 290 12.62 14.03 18.06
CA GLU A 290 12.35 13.24 16.87
C GLU A 290 10.84 13.03 16.70
N GLY A 291 10.40 12.94 15.43
CA GLY A 291 8.99 12.81 15.18
C GLY A 291 8.65 12.47 13.74
N THR A 292 7.36 12.56 13.44
CA THR A 292 6.83 12.19 12.14
C THR A 292 5.94 13.30 11.57
N ILE A 293 5.94 13.39 10.22
CA ILE A 293 5.06 14.27 9.45
C ILE A 293 4.26 13.42 8.48
N ARG A 294 2.92 13.62 8.43
CA ARG A 294 2.03 13.03 7.45
C ARG A 294 1.34 14.12 6.64
N THR A 295 1.34 13.98 5.31
CA THR A 295 0.73 14.93 4.37
C THR A 295 0.09 14.19 3.20
N PHE A 296 -0.85 14.83 2.50
CA PHE A 296 -1.61 14.22 1.40
C PHE A 296 -1.38 14.91 0.05
N GLY A 297 -0.32 15.71 -0.07
CA GLY A 297 0.05 16.36 -1.32
C GLY A 297 1.39 17.08 -1.25
N ASP A 298 2.07 17.23 -2.39
CA ASP A 298 3.41 17.82 -2.45
C ASP A 298 3.44 19.31 -2.06
N ALA A 299 2.40 20.06 -2.38
CA ALA A 299 2.31 21.48 -1.99
C ALA A 299 2.19 21.60 -0.46
N GLN A 300 1.31 20.80 0.17
CA GLN A 300 1.14 20.74 1.60
C GLN A 300 2.43 20.25 2.29
N LYS A 301 3.10 19.23 1.74
CA LYS A 301 4.39 18.72 2.23
C LYS A 301 5.44 19.83 2.31
N ARG A 302 5.62 20.60 1.22
CA ARG A 302 6.57 21.73 1.20
C ARG A 302 6.23 22.78 2.24
N LEU A 303 4.94 23.14 2.39
CA LEU A 303 4.48 24.09 3.39
C LEU A 303 4.79 23.62 4.80
N VAL A 304 4.44 22.37 5.14
CA VAL A 304 4.64 21.81 6.48
C VAL A 304 6.13 21.70 6.80
N PHE A 305 6.97 21.24 5.88
CA PHE A 305 8.42 21.14 6.08
C PHE A 305 9.04 22.51 6.37
N ALA A 306 8.73 23.51 5.55
CA ALA A 306 9.21 24.88 5.76
C ALA A 306 8.72 25.49 7.10
N ALA A 307 7.47 25.17 7.48
CA ALA A 307 6.90 25.64 8.75
C ALA A 307 7.58 24.98 9.96
N VAL A 308 7.83 23.66 9.92
CA VAL A 308 8.54 22.92 10.99
C VAL A 308 9.94 23.47 11.18
N GLN A 309 10.69 23.60 10.08
CA GLN A 309 12.06 24.14 10.10
C GLN A 309 12.09 25.56 10.67
N ARG A 310 11.33 26.48 10.08
CA ARG A 310 11.26 27.87 10.52
C ARG A 310 10.86 27.99 12.00
N THR A 311 9.85 27.23 12.44
CA THR A 311 9.37 27.29 13.83
C THR A 311 10.47 26.88 14.79
N ALA A 312 11.17 25.76 14.53
CA ALA A 312 12.25 25.28 15.38
C ALA A 312 13.43 26.27 15.44
N GLU A 313 13.87 26.77 14.29
CA GLU A 313 15.02 27.70 14.18
C GLU A 313 14.73 29.03 14.88
N GLN A 314 13.53 29.61 14.69
CA GLN A 314 13.20 30.92 15.28
C GLN A 314 12.96 30.84 16.80
N ILE A 315 12.36 29.76 17.31
CA ILE A 315 12.23 29.54 18.76
C ILE A 315 13.62 29.36 19.38
N ALA A 316 14.50 28.57 18.77
CA ALA A 316 15.86 28.40 19.27
C ALA A 316 16.61 29.73 19.28
N LEU A 317 16.52 30.50 18.20
CA LEU A 317 17.16 31.80 18.08
C LEU A 317 16.67 32.78 19.16
N SER A 318 15.36 32.82 19.46
CA SER A 318 14.81 33.69 20.49
C SER A 318 15.31 33.39 21.89
N ALA A 319 15.75 32.15 22.15
CA ALA A 319 16.35 31.70 23.41
C ALA A 319 17.89 31.84 23.44
N GLY A 320 18.50 32.35 22.36
CA GLY A 320 19.97 32.37 22.20
C GLY A 320 20.60 31.01 21.89
N ALA A 321 19.75 30.00 21.57
CA ALA A 321 20.14 28.66 21.15
C ALA A 321 20.17 28.55 19.61
N THR A 322 20.55 27.38 19.09
CA THR A 322 20.41 27.03 17.69
C THR A 322 19.63 25.73 17.56
N ALA A 323 18.87 25.57 16.47
CA ALA A 323 18.23 24.30 16.09
C ALA A 323 18.73 23.86 14.71
N GLU A 324 19.19 22.62 14.66
CA GLU A 324 19.50 21.91 13.41
C GLU A 324 18.34 20.98 13.10
N VAL A 325 17.68 21.19 11.97
CA VAL A 325 16.50 20.44 11.56
C VAL A 325 16.82 19.57 10.34
N VAL A 326 16.64 18.27 10.49
CA VAL A 326 16.75 17.30 9.39
C VAL A 326 15.37 16.67 9.18
N ILE A 327 14.87 16.68 7.94
CA ILE A 327 13.62 16.05 7.57
C ILE A 327 13.89 15.03 6.48
N ASP A 328 13.72 13.76 6.81
CA ASP A 328 13.88 12.64 5.89
C ASP A 328 12.54 12.34 5.21
N SER A 329 12.53 12.44 3.89
CA SER A 329 11.38 12.04 3.08
C SER A 329 11.34 10.52 2.96
N GLY A 330 10.29 9.91 3.50
CA GLY A 330 9.95 8.50 3.28
C GLY A 330 8.94 8.33 2.13
N TYR A 331 7.98 7.43 2.31
CA TYR A 331 7.03 7.08 1.25
C TYR A 331 6.22 8.28 0.75
N PRO A 332 6.03 8.39 -0.57
CA PRO A 332 5.15 9.39 -1.17
C PRO A 332 3.68 9.17 -0.77
N VAL A 333 2.84 10.12 -1.13
CA VAL A 333 1.37 9.94 -1.05
C VAL A 333 0.94 8.79 -1.95
N THR A 334 0.22 7.81 -1.39
CA THR A 334 -0.51 6.83 -2.19
C THR A 334 -1.74 7.52 -2.75
N ALA A 335 -1.72 7.79 -4.05
CA ALA A 335 -2.77 8.56 -4.72
C ALA A 335 -3.30 7.77 -5.92
N ASN A 336 -4.57 7.42 -5.87
CA ASN A 336 -5.23 6.74 -6.97
C ASN A 336 -5.43 7.70 -8.15
N ASP A 337 -5.06 7.26 -9.34
CA ASP A 337 -5.32 7.99 -10.59
C ASP A 337 -6.84 8.16 -10.79
N GLU A 338 -7.30 9.41 -10.83
CA GLU A 338 -8.72 9.72 -10.83
C GLU A 338 -9.44 9.15 -12.06
N PRO A 339 -8.96 9.36 -13.31
CA PRO A 339 -9.60 8.79 -14.50
C PRO A 339 -9.61 7.25 -14.48
N LEU A 340 -8.53 6.62 -14.02
CA LEU A 340 -8.45 5.17 -13.94
C LEU A 340 -9.40 4.62 -12.87
N THR A 341 -9.48 5.27 -11.71
CA THR A 341 -10.38 4.88 -10.61
C THR A 341 -11.86 4.95 -11.07
N GLN A 342 -12.27 6.05 -11.69
CA GLN A 342 -13.62 6.20 -12.24
C GLN A 342 -13.94 5.14 -13.29
N ARG A 343 -12.99 4.84 -14.17
CA ARG A 343 -13.14 3.79 -15.18
C ARG A 343 -13.30 2.40 -14.57
N MET A 344 -12.59 2.11 -13.45
CA MET A 344 -12.59 0.80 -12.81
C MET A 344 -13.70 0.62 -11.75
N LEU A 345 -14.38 1.68 -11.33
CA LEU A 345 -15.44 1.60 -10.34
C LEU A 345 -16.55 0.60 -10.73
N PRO A 346 -17.11 0.58 -11.97
CA PRO A 346 -18.07 -0.43 -12.37
C PRO A 346 -17.52 -1.88 -12.33
N THR A 347 -16.20 -2.04 -12.52
CA THR A 347 -15.54 -3.35 -12.38
C THR A 347 -15.58 -3.84 -10.93
N LEU A 348 -15.30 -2.95 -9.97
CA LEU A 348 -15.37 -3.27 -8.54
C LEU A 348 -16.81 -3.60 -8.12
N GLU A 349 -17.78 -2.77 -8.55
CA GLU A 349 -19.20 -2.96 -8.27
C GLU A 349 -19.73 -4.29 -8.82
N ARG A 350 -19.32 -4.67 -10.03
CA ARG A 350 -19.67 -5.98 -10.59
C ARG A 350 -19.01 -7.13 -9.81
N ALA A 351 -17.75 -6.97 -9.38
CA ALA A 351 -17.00 -8.03 -8.73
C ALA A 351 -17.56 -8.40 -7.34
N VAL A 352 -18.04 -7.43 -6.57
CA VAL A 352 -18.47 -7.65 -5.18
C VAL A 352 -19.92 -7.22 -4.91
N GLY A 353 -20.61 -6.66 -5.89
CA GLY A 353 -21.93 -6.03 -5.75
C GLY A 353 -21.81 -4.56 -5.34
N ALA A 354 -22.59 -3.68 -5.98
CA ALA A 354 -22.52 -2.22 -5.76
C ALA A 354 -22.70 -1.81 -4.28
N SER A 355 -23.56 -2.50 -3.54
CA SER A 355 -23.78 -2.23 -2.10
C SER A 355 -22.57 -2.57 -1.21
N ASN A 356 -21.60 -3.32 -1.72
CA ASN A 356 -20.36 -3.67 -1.02
C ASN A 356 -19.17 -2.78 -1.44
N VAL A 357 -19.40 -1.79 -2.31
CA VAL A 357 -18.37 -0.80 -2.69
C VAL A 357 -18.69 0.53 -2.03
N SER A 358 -17.72 1.13 -1.39
CA SER A 358 -17.86 2.42 -0.73
C SER A 358 -16.62 3.30 -0.92
N ARG A 359 -16.78 4.61 -0.70
CA ARG A 359 -15.64 5.53 -0.73
C ARG A 359 -14.83 5.41 0.57
N SER A 360 -13.51 5.14 0.45
CA SER A 360 -12.63 5.11 1.61
C SER A 360 -12.40 6.52 2.19
N PRO A 361 -12.27 6.69 3.51
CA PRO A 361 -11.69 7.89 4.08
C PRO A 361 -10.22 8.04 3.66
N MET A 362 -9.62 9.21 3.85
CA MET A 362 -8.17 9.36 3.81
C MET A 362 -7.56 8.61 4.99
N ASN A 363 -6.51 7.82 4.72
CA ASN A 363 -5.80 7.07 5.75
C ASN A 363 -4.46 7.75 6.05
N THR A 364 -4.16 7.99 7.32
CA THR A 364 -2.90 8.61 7.75
C THR A 364 -1.72 7.63 7.81
N GLY A 365 -1.94 6.32 7.60
CA GLY A 365 -0.90 5.35 7.29
C GLY A 365 -0.21 5.69 5.97
N ALA A 366 0.93 5.09 5.73
CA ALA A 366 1.69 5.23 4.49
C ALA A 366 1.86 3.87 3.83
N GLU A 367 2.12 3.85 2.53
CA GLU A 367 2.18 2.64 1.71
C GLU A 367 3.15 2.89 0.53
N ASP A 368 4.12 2.01 0.35
CA ASP A 368 5.15 2.17 -0.69
C ASP A 368 4.69 1.78 -2.10
N PHE A 369 3.47 1.23 -2.25
CA PHE A 369 2.78 1.14 -3.55
C PHE A 369 2.75 2.48 -4.29
N SER A 370 2.81 3.57 -3.56
CA SER A 370 2.94 4.95 -4.06
C SER A 370 4.10 5.12 -5.06
N TYR A 371 5.19 4.37 -4.92
CA TYR A 371 6.29 4.41 -5.89
C TYR A 371 5.89 3.79 -7.23
N PHE A 372 5.11 2.70 -7.26
CA PHE A 372 4.56 2.15 -8.50
C PHE A 372 3.60 3.13 -9.17
N GLN A 373 2.77 3.84 -8.36
CA GLN A 373 1.86 4.87 -8.87
C GLN A 373 2.58 6.08 -9.48
N ARG A 374 3.83 6.32 -9.11
CA ARG A 374 4.69 7.33 -9.77
C ARG A 374 5.22 6.89 -11.12
N LYS A 375 5.21 5.60 -11.42
CA LYS A 375 5.69 5.02 -12.68
C LYS A 375 4.56 4.82 -13.71
N ALA A 376 3.36 4.50 -13.24
CA ALA A 376 2.20 4.29 -14.09
C ALA A 376 0.91 4.68 -13.34
N PRO A 377 -0.17 5.09 -14.03
CA PRO A 377 -1.47 5.25 -13.40
C PRO A 377 -1.82 4.03 -12.55
N GLY A 378 -2.20 4.25 -11.28
CA GLY A 378 -2.44 3.15 -10.35
C GLY A 378 -3.69 3.33 -9.51
N VAL A 379 -4.32 2.22 -9.12
CA VAL A 379 -5.44 2.19 -8.19
C VAL A 379 -5.15 1.22 -7.06
N PHE A 380 -5.27 1.70 -5.84
CA PHE A 380 -5.13 0.95 -4.61
C PHE A 380 -6.50 0.86 -3.93
N VAL A 381 -6.94 -0.36 -3.61
CA VAL A 381 -8.25 -0.61 -2.99
C VAL A 381 -8.08 -1.31 -1.66
N PHE A 382 -9.04 -1.11 -0.74
CA PHE A 382 -9.08 -1.83 0.53
C PHE A 382 -10.15 -2.92 0.49
N LEU A 383 -9.77 -4.14 0.87
CA LEU A 383 -10.67 -5.28 1.04
C LEU A 383 -11.02 -5.43 2.52
N GLY A 384 -12.28 -5.32 2.88
CA GLY A 384 -12.77 -5.60 4.22
C GLY A 384 -12.57 -7.08 4.59
N VAL A 385 -11.99 -7.32 5.77
CA VAL A 385 -11.69 -8.68 6.26
C VAL A 385 -12.20 -8.97 7.67
N SER A 386 -13.00 -8.09 8.24
CA SER A 386 -13.60 -8.36 9.56
C SER A 386 -14.89 -9.16 9.41
N PRO A 387 -15.15 -10.14 10.29
CA PRO A 387 -16.40 -10.88 10.27
C PRO A 387 -17.61 -9.93 10.27
N ARG A 388 -18.58 -10.17 9.40
CA ARG A 388 -19.75 -9.27 9.24
C ARG A 388 -20.61 -9.16 10.51
N THR A 389 -20.46 -10.11 11.43
CA THR A 389 -21.17 -10.13 12.72
C THR A 389 -20.36 -9.51 13.86
N ALA A 390 -19.11 -9.10 13.63
CA ALA A 390 -18.27 -8.51 14.66
C ALA A 390 -18.76 -7.09 15.04
N ASP A 391 -18.68 -6.75 16.31
CA ASP A 391 -18.89 -5.36 16.76
C ASP A 391 -17.70 -4.49 16.27
N PRO A 392 -17.94 -3.45 15.45
CA PRO A 392 -16.87 -2.61 14.92
C PRO A 392 -15.93 -2.02 15.97
N ARG A 393 -16.40 -1.87 17.22
CA ARG A 393 -15.61 -1.30 18.32
C ARG A 393 -14.59 -2.28 18.90
N THR A 394 -14.74 -3.59 18.61
CA THR A 394 -13.87 -4.66 19.11
C THR A 394 -12.94 -5.21 18.05
N ILE A 395 -13.04 -4.73 16.81
CA ILE A 395 -12.19 -5.16 15.71
C ILE A 395 -10.77 -4.63 15.93
N ALA A 396 -9.81 -5.55 15.98
CA ALA A 396 -8.40 -5.18 16.05
C ALA A 396 -7.93 -4.57 14.72
N ALA A 397 -7.21 -3.46 14.81
CA ALA A 397 -6.60 -2.83 13.64
C ALA A 397 -5.39 -3.64 13.13
N ASN A 398 -4.95 -3.36 11.91
CA ASN A 398 -3.66 -3.81 11.39
C ASN A 398 -2.55 -3.44 12.38
N HIS A 399 -1.47 -4.23 12.44
CA HIS A 399 -0.35 -4.17 13.40
C HIS A 399 -0.71 -4.59 14.84
N SER A 400 -1.97 -4.89 15.13
CA SER A 400 -2.35 -5.46 16.43
C SER A 400 -1.94 -6.93 16.53
N PRO A 401 -1.47 -7.41 17.70
CA PRO A 401 -1.28 -8.85 17.94
C PRO A 401 -2.58 -9.66 17.88
N TYR A 402 -3.73 -9.00 17.86
CA TYR A 402 -5.06 -9.58 17.72
C TYR A 402 -5.68 -9.35 16.34
N PHE A 403 -4.90 -8.87 15.36
CA PHE A 403 -5.40 -8.72 13.99
C PHE A 403 -5.86 -10.06 13.43
N PHE A 404 -7.07 -10.07 12.86
CA PHE A 404 -7.70 -11.25 12.30
C PHE A 404 -8.34 -10.94 10.95
N ALA A 405 -8.07 -11.77 9.95
CA ALA A 405 -8.70 -11.70 8.64
C ALA A 405 -9.65 -12.89 8.43
N ASP A 406 -10.92 -12.59 8.19
CA ASP A 406 -11.96 -13.57 7.82
C ASP A 406 -11.72 -14.05 6.38
N GLU A 407 -11.43 -15.35 6.23
CA GLU A 407 -11.09 -15.99 4.97
C GLU A 407 -12.26 -15.97 3.96
N SER A 408 -13.49 -15.70 4.40
CA SER A 408 -14.63 -15.51 3.50
C SER A 408 -14.47 -14.30 2.55
N ALA A 409 -13.54 -13.40 2.83
CA ALA A 409 -13.19 -12.28 1.97
C ALA A 409 -12.28 -12.67 0.79
N LEU A 410 -11.53 -13.76 0.89
CA LEU A 410 -10.49 -14.13 -0.09
C LEU A 410 -11.02 -14.31 -1.52
N PRO A 411 -12.16 -14.99 -1.76
CA PRO A 411 -12.71 -15.11 -3.12
C PRO A 411 -12.99 -13.74 -3.76
N ASN A 412 -13.46 -12.76 -2.96
CA ASN A 412 -13.72 -11.41 -3.46
C ASN A 412 -12.42 -10.70 -3.81
N GLY A 413 -11.34 -10.88 -3.02
CA GLY A 413 -10.01 -10.37 -3.36
C GLY A 413 -9.50 -10.91 -4.70
N VAL A 414 -9.57 -12.23 -4.91
CA VAL A 414 -9.18 -12.89 -6.17
C VAL A 414 -10.03 -12.37 -7.34
N ARG A 415 -11.34 -12.28 -7.13
CA ARG A 415 -12.29 -11.77 -8.14
C ARG A 415 -11.99 -10.34 -8.54
N VAL A 416 -11.73 -9.46 -7.55
CA VAL A 416 -11.40 -8.04 -7.77
C VAL A 416 -10.12 -7.89 -8.57
N MET A 417 -9.02 -8.51 -8.13
CA MET A 417 -7.72 -8.38 -8.80
C MET A 417 -7.77 -8.93 -10.23
N SER A 418 -8.40 -10.09 -10.42
CA SER A 418 -8.58 -10.68 -11.76
C SER A 418 -9.46 -9.82 -12.66
N SER A 419 -10.57 -9.28 -12.12
CA SER A 419 -11.48 -8.41 -12.88
C SER A 419 -10.83 -7.09 -13.30
N LEU A 420 -10.07 -6.46 -12.43
CA LEU A 420 -9.33 -5.23 -12.75
C LEU A 420 -8.36 -5.45 -13.90
N ALA A 421 -7.63 -6.59 -13.90
CA ALA A 421 -6.75 -6.94 -15.01
C ALA A 421 -7.51 -7.18 -16.32
N ILE A 422 -8.57 -7.98 -16.28
CA ILE A 422 -9.38 -8.31 -17.47
C ILE A 422 -9.98 -7.05 -18.07
N ASP A 423 -10.66 -6.23 -17.27
CA ASP A 423 -11.39 -5.05 -17.77
C ASP A 423 -10.43 -3.95 -18.25
N TYR A 424 -9.28 -3.80 -17.58
CA TYR A 424 -8.24 -2.88 -18.05
C TYR A 424 -7.70 -3.29 -19.43
N LEU A 425 -7.39 -4.59 -19.61
CA LEU A 425 -6.81 -5.12 -20.84
C LEU A 425 -7.81 -5.14 -21.99
N THR A 426 -9.06 -5.54 -21.74
CA THR A 426 -10.08 -5.64 -22.77
C THR A 426 -10.69 -4.30 -23.17
N GLY A 427 -10.51 -3.26 -22.33
CA GLY A 427 -11.21 -1.99 -22.50
C GLY A 427 -12.71 -2.09 -22.24
N ALA A 428 -13.16 -3.19 -21.68
CA ALA A 428 -14.56 -3.39 -21.33
C ALA A 428 -14.91 -2.50 -20.15
N THR A 429 -15.86 -1.59 -20.36
CA THR A 429 -16.60 -0.98 -19.25
C THR A 429 -17.84 -1.84 -19.05
N PRO A 430 -18.01 -2.51 -17.89
CA PRO A 430 -19.22 -3.25 -17.63
C PRO A 430 -20.42 -2.29 -17.80
N ARG A 431 -21.34 -2.63 -18.70
CA ARG A 431 -22.65 -1.94 -18.74
C ARG A 431 -23.45 -2.50 -17.56
N MET A 432 -23.83 -1.64 -16.64
CA MET A 432 -24.82 -1.96 -15.61
C MET A 432 -26.15 -2.38 -16.25
#